data_0a3b0f8a2e89e5dbb4dbe57882e236ec
#
_entry.id   0a3b0f8a2e89e5dbb4dbe57882e236ec
#
_cell.length_a   1.000
_cell.length_b   1.000
_cell.length_c   1.000
_cell.angle_alpha   90.00
_cell.angle_beta   90.00
_cell.angle_gamma   90.00
#
_symmetry.space_group_name_H-M   'P 1'
#
loop_
_entity.id
_entity.type
_entity.pdbx_description
1 polymer ?
#
loop_
_entity_poly.entity_id
_entity_poly.type
_entity_poly.pdbx_seq_one_letter_code
_entity_poly.pdbx_strand_id
1 'polypeptide(L)'
;MLSVIIILFAIAAVLGIAIAVAIISNKPATPKPAVYAHGLFAATALALLIIYTLNSESSGTRLSLILFVIAALGGFVLFYRDLKKKPGPVGLVVVHALAAVTAFVLLLIHAMF
;
A
#
# COMPACT_ATOMS: atom_id res chain seq x y z
N MET A 1 -7.16 -14.66 -10.02
CA MET A 1 -6.01 -14.01 -9.38
C MET A 1 -6.21 -12.52 -9.10
N LEU A 2 -6.74 -11.77 -10.04
CA LEU A 2 -6.94 -10.33 -9.85
C LEU A 2 -7.85 -10.01 -8.65
N SER A 3 -8.91 -10.79 -8.46
CA SER A 3 -9.81 -10.61 -7.31
C SER A 3 -9.08 -10.80 -5.97
N VAL A 4 -8.18 -11.78 -5.89
CA VAL A 4 -7.38 -12.02 -4.68
C VAL A 4 -6.45 -10.83 -4.42
N ILE A 5 -5.81 -10.31 -5.46
CA ILE A 5 -4.93 -9.15 -5.36
C ILE A 5 -5.69 -7.94 -4.82
N ILE A 6 -6.88 -7.68 -5.37
CA ILE A 6 -7.73 -6.56 -4.94
C ILE A 6 -8.14 -6.72 -3.48
N ILE A 7 -8.55 -7.91 -3.06
CA ILE A 7 -8.95 -8.18 -1.67
C ILE A 7 -7.76 -7.92 -0.73
N LEU A 8 -6.58 -8.40 -1.08
CA LEU A 8 -5.39 -8.20 -0.25
C LEU A 8 -5.02 -6.72 -0.13
N PHE A 9 -5.09 -5.96 -1.23
CA PHE A 9 -4.85 -4.52 -1.18
C PHE A 9 -5.94 -3.79 -0.39
N ALA A 10 -7.20 -4.24 -0.47
CA ALA A 10 -8.28 -3.64 0.32
C ALA A 10 -8.04 -3.83 1.82
N ILE A 11 -7.62 -5.02 2.23
CA ILE A 11 -7.26 -5.28 3.63
C ILE A 11 -6.08 -4.40 4.05
N ALA A 12 -5.04 -4.31 3.20
CA ALA A 12 -3.90 -3.45 3.46
C ALA A 12 -4.32 -1.98 3.60
N ALA A 13 -5.27 -1.52 2.77
CA ALA A 13 -5.76 -0.15 2.83
C ALA A 13 -6.46 0.16 4.15
N VAL A 14 -7.29 -0.74 4.64
CA VAL A 14 -7.98 -0.58 5.94
C VAL A 14 -6.95 -0.49 7.07
N LEU A 15 -5.97 -1.38 7.07
CA LEU A 15 -4.89 -1.36 8.05
C LEU A 15 -4.04 -0.08 7.93
N GLY A 16 -3.78 0.35 6.71
CA GLY A 16 -3.04 1.60 6.45
C GLY A 16 -3.75 2.83 6.98
N ILE A 17 -5.07 2.89 6.88
CA ILE A 17 -5.88 3.98 7.45
C ILE A 17 -5.70 4.03 8.97
N ALA A 18 -5.76 2.89 9.65
CA ALA A 18 -5.56 2.83 11.10
C ALA A 18 -4.18 3.36 11.50
N ILE A 19 -3.13 2.99 10.74
CA ILE A 19 -1.76 3.48 10.99
C ILE A 19 -1.67 4.99 10.74
N ALA A 20 -2.22 5.47 9.63
CA ALA A 20 -2.20 6.88 9.27
C ALA A 20 -2.90 7.74 10.31
N VAL A 21 -4.06 7.30 10.81
CA VAL A 21 -4.80 8.00 11.86
C VAL A 21 -3.95 8.11 13.13
N ALA A 22 -3.24 7.05 13.51
CA ALA A 22 -2.36 7.08 14.68
C ALA A 22 -1.23 8.10 14.52
N ILE A 23 -0.62 8.17 13.33
CA ILE A 23 0.48 9.11 13.06
C ILE A 23 -0.02 10.56 13.02
N ILE A 24 -1.11 10.80 12.30
CA ILE A 24 -1.66 12.16 12.12
C ILE A 24 -2.21 12.69 13.45
N SER A 25 -2.74 11.81 14.30
CA SER A 25 -3.26 12.18 15.62
C SER A 25 -2.18 12.33 16.68
N ASN A 26 -0.89 12.26 16.29
CA ASN A 26 0.25 12.39 17.21
C ASN A 26 0.21 11.39 18.37
N LYS A 27 -0.25 10.18 18.12
CA LYS A 27 -0.21 9.14 19.15
C LYS A 27 1.24 8.78 19.46
N PRO A 28 1.56 8.40 20.72
CA PRO A 28 2.94 8.11 21.12
C PRO A 28 3.55 6.91 20.39
N ALA A 29 2.71 6.00 19.89
CA ALA A 29 3.15 4.84 19.13
C ALA A 29 2.09 4.44 18.11
N THR A 30 2.56 3.85 17.00
CA THR A 30 1.67 3.23 16.00
C THR A 30 1.19 1.86 16.51
N PRO A 31 0.01 1.38 16.04
CA PRO A 31 -0.45 0.04 16.40
C PRO A 31 0.39 -1.02 15.69
N LYS A 32 1.36 -1.61 16.38
CA LYS A 32 2.32 -2.54 15.77
C LYS A 32 1.69 -3.74 15.06
N PRO A 33 0.65 -4.41 15.60
CA PRO A 33 0.01 -5.48 14.83
C PRO A 33 -0.52 -5.01 13.48
N ALA A 34 -1.10 -3.81 13.43
CA ALA A 34 -1.58 -3.23 12.18
C ALA A 34 -0.43 -2.90 11.22
N VAL A 35 0.68 -2.39 11.73
CA VAL A 35 1.87 -2.07 10.92
C VAL A 35 2.41 -3.32 10.24
N TYR A 36 2.62 -4.40 11.00
CA TYR A 36 3.14 -5.64 10.44
C TYR A 36 2.15 -6.30 9.50
N ALA A 37 0.86 -6.33 9.85
CA ALA A 37 -0.18 -6.90 8.99
C ALA A 37 -0.33 -6.10 7.68
N HIS A 38 -0.32 -4.76 7.77
CA HIS A 38 -0.35 -3.89 6.58
C HIS A 38 0.80 -4.22 5.63
N GLY A 39 2.02 -4.31 6.15
CA GLY A 39 3.19 -4.65 5.35
C GLY A 39 3.09 -6.03 4.70
N LEU A 40 2.63 -7.03 5.45
CA LEU A 40 2.50 -8.39 4.95
C LEU A 40 1.46 -8.48 3.83
N PHE A 41 0.26 -7.93 4.04
CA PHE A 41 -0.78 -7.95 3.03
C PHE A 41 -0.38 -7.15 1.78
N ALA A 42 0.21 -5.96 1.98
CA ALA A 42 0.64 -5.12 0.87
C ALA A 42 1.76 -5.78 0.07
N ALA A 43 2.77 -6.36 0.73
CA ALA A 43 3.86 -7.03 0.05
C ALA A 43 3.39 -8.25 -0.72
N THR A 44 2.49 -9.05 -0.15
CA THR A 44 1.91 -10.22 -0.82
C THR A 44 1.11 -9.80 -2.04
N ALA A 45 0.25 -8.80 -1.88
CA ALA A 45 -0.55 -8.27 -2.99
C ALA A 45 0.34 -7.72 -4.11
N LEU A 46 1.39 -6.98 -3.76
CA LEU A 46 2.31 -6.42 -4.74
C LEU A 46 3.07 -7.52 -5.50
N ALA A 47 3.55 -8.55 -4.80
CA ALA A 47 4.22 -9.68 -5.44
C ALA A 47 3.28 -10.37 -6.44
N LEU A 48 2.03 -10.61 -6.05
CA LEU A 48 1.04 -11.22 -6.94
C LEU A 48 0.71 -10.31 -8.12
N LEU A 49 0.64 -9.00 -7.90
CA LEU A 49 0.38 -8.05 -8.98
C LEU A 49 1.54 -8.02 -9.99
N ILE A 50 2.78 -8.10 -9.52
CA ILE A 50 3.95 -8.20 -10.40
C ILE A 50 3.82 -9.44 -11.28
N ILE A 51 3.55 -10.59 -10.69
CA ILE A 51 3.40 -11.85 -11.42
C ILE A 51 2.25 -11.73 -12.43
N TYR A 52 1.11 -11.20 -11.99
CA TYR A 52 -0.06 -11.03 -12.87
C TYR A 52 0.26 -10.13 -14.05
N THR A 53 0.89 -8.99 -13.81
CA THR A 53 1.21 -8.01 -14.85
C THR A 53 2.23 -8.57 -15.86
N LEU A 54 3.24 -9.31 -15.39
CA LEU A 54 4.26 -9.89 -16.26
C LEU A 54 3.70 -11.02 -17.14
N ASN A 55 2.68 -11.71 -16.68
CA ASN A 55 2.06 -12.82 -17.41
C ASN A 55 0.82 -12.40 -18.22
N SER A 56 0.42 -11.13 -18.13
CA SER A 56 -0.72 -10.60 -18.85
C SER A 56 -0.29 -9.98 -20.17
N GLU A 57 -1.06 -10.23 -21.23
CA GLU A 57 -0.84 -9.56 -22.51
C GLU A 57 -1.34 -8.12 -22.49
N SER A 58 -2.23 -7.78 -21.55
CA SER A 58 -2.77 -6.44 -21.38
C SER A 58 -1.79 -5.56 -20.61
N SER A 59 -1.65 -4.30 -21.05
CA SER A 59 -0.89 -3.29 -20.33
C SER A 59 -1.70 -2.57 -19.24
N GLY A 60 -2.95 -2.99 -19.01
CA GLY A 60 -3.90 -2.28 -18.16
C GLY A 60 -3.49 -2.17 -16.69
N THR A 61 -2.63 -3.06 -16.19
CA THR A 61 -2.18 -3.02 -14.80
C THR A 61 -0.81 -2.37 -14.62
N ARG A 62 -0.14 -1.97 -15.69
CA ARG A 62 1.24 -1.44 -15.61
C ARG A 62 1.33 -0.15 -14.81
N LEU A 63 0.45 0.80 -15.08
CA LEU A 63 0.49 2.08 -14.37
C LEU A 63 0.16 1.89 -12.89
N SER A 64 -0.84 1.06 -12.59
CA SER A 64 -1.18 0.70 -11.21
C SER A 64 0.03 0.07 -10.51
N LEU A 65 0.71 -0.88 -11.18
CA LEU A 65 1.90 -1.51 -10.63
C LEU A 65 3.00 -0.50 -10.33
N ILE A 66 3.29 0.42 -11.26
CA ILE A 66 4.31 1.45 -11.07
C ILE A 66 3.99 2.30 -9.85
N LEU A 67 2.75 2.73 -9.71
CA LEU A 67 2.33 3.55 -8.57
C LEU A 67 2.39 2.78 -7.25
N PHE A 68 2.05 1.49 -7.26
CA PHE A 68 2.21 0.66 -6.06
C PHE A 68 3.67 0.46 -5.68
N VAL A 69 4.58 0.34 -6.65
CA VAL A 69 6.01 0.26 -6.38
C VAL A 69 6.50 1.56 -5.74
N ILE A 70 6.07 2.71 -6.26
CA ILE A 70 6.40 4.02 -5.67
C ILE A 70 5.86 4.10 -4.24
N ALA A 71 4.61 3.67 -4.03
CA ALA A 71 4.02 3.62 -2.70
C ALA A 71 4.81 2.70 -1.75
N ALA A 72 5.26 1.55 -2.25
CA ALA A 72 6.05 0.60 -1.47
C ALA A 72 7.39 1.20 -1.03
N LEU A 73 8.06 1.94 -1.90
CA LEU A 73 9.32 2.62 -1.54
C LEU A 73 9.08 3.62 -0.41
N GLY A 74 8.03 4.43 -0.51
CA GLY A 74 7.63 5.33 0.57
C GLY A 74 7.26 4.58 1.84
N GLY A 75 6.56 3.47 1.69
CA GLY A 75 6.18 2.61 2.81
C GLY A 75 7.37 2.01 3.55
N PHE A 76 8.42 1.60 2.84
CA PHE A 76 9.64 1.10 3.46
C PHE A 76 10.34 2.19 4.29
N VAL A 77 10.40 3.41 3.79
CA VAL A 77 10.97 4.53 4.55
C VAL A 77 10.14 4.78 5.81
N LEU A 78 8.81 4.81 5.69
CA LEU A 78 7.93 5.00 6.84
C LEU A 78 8.08 3.88 7.87
N PHE A 79 8.18 2.64 7.41
CA PHE A 79 8.37 1.48 8.29
C PHE A 79 9.70 1.55 9.02
N TYR A 80 10.79 1.90 8.31
CA TYR A 80 12.10 2.08 8.92
C TYR A 80 12.06 3.15 10.01
N ARG A 81 11.44 4.29 9.74
CA ARG A 81 11.29 5.36 10.73
C ARG A 81 10.43 4.92 11.91
N ASP A 82 9.39 4.15 11.65
CA ASP A 82 8.53 3.61 12.72
C ASP A 82 9.31 2.66 13.65
N LEU A 83 10.18 1.82 13.09
CA LEU A 83 11.06 0.95 13.87
C LEU A 83 12.04 1.76 14.75
N LYS A 84 12.40 2.96 14.32
CA LYS A 84 13.25 3.88 15.08
C LYS A 84 12.44 4.75 16.05
N LYS A 85 11.17 4.45 16.25
CA LYS A 85 10.24 5.20 17.11
C LYS A 85 10.11 6.67 16.70
N LYS A 86 10.19 6.95 15.39
CA LYS A 86 10.05 8.28 14.80
C LYS A 86 9.04 8.24 13.66
N PRO A 87 7.77 7.90 13.93
CA PRO A 87 6.76 7.77 12.87
C PRO A 87 6.58 9.08 12.11
N GLY A 88 6.23 8.94 10.83
CA GLY A 88 6.11 10.11 9.95
C GLY A 88 7.33 10.27 9.08
N PRO A 89 7.60 11.43 8.43
CA PRO A 89 6.81 12.67 8.55
C PRO A 89 5.43 12.57 7.90
N VAL A 90 4.51 13.41 8.33
CA VAL A 90 3.12 13.41 7.84
C VAL A 90 3.06 13.60 6.32
N GLY A 91 3.94 14.47 5.78
CA GLY A 91 4.00 14.67 4.32
C GLY A 91 4.27 13.38 3.55
N LEU A 92 5.19 12.55 4.05
CA LEU A 92 5.49 11.25 3.44
C LEU A 92 4.32 10.26 3.58
N VAL A 93 3.63 10.28 4.72
CA VAL A 93 2.42 9.48 4.93
C VAL A 93 1.37 9.83 3.88
N VAL A 94 1.15 11.13 3.64
CA VAL A 94 0.18 11.62 2.64
C VAL A 94 0.58 11.19 1.24
N VAL A 95 1.84 11.36 0.85
CA VAL A 95 2.33 10.97 -0.49
C VAL A 95 2.19 9.46 -0.69
N HIS A 96 2.59 8.67 0.31
CA HIS A 96 2.44 7.21 0.28
C HIS A 96 0.97 6.81 0.11
N ALA A 97 0.08 7.40 0.90
CA ALA A 97 -1.35 7.10 0.84
C ALA A 97 -1.96 7.49 -0.51
N LEU A 98 -1.63 8.68 -1.03
CA LEU A 98 -2.14 9.13 -2.33
C LEU A 98 -1.67 8.23 -3.47
N ALA A 99 -0.41 7.83 -3.48
CA ALA A 99 0.11 6.92 -4.48
C ALA A 99 -0.61 5.56 -4.41
N ALA A 100 -0.80 5.02 -3.22
CA ALA A 100 -1.45 3.73 -3.02
C ALA A 100 -2.94 3.77 -3.40
N VAL A 101 -3.66 4.83 -3.00
CA VAL A 101 -5.08 4.98 -3.33
C VAL A 101 -5.27 5.15 -4.83
N THR A 102 -4.44 5.97 -5.48
CA THR A 102 -4.49 6.16 -6.94
C THR A 102 -4.24 4.83 -7.65
N ALA A 103 -3.21 4.10 -7.23
CA ALA A 103 -2.90 2.79 -7.80
C ALA A 103 -4.07 1.82 -7.64
N PHE A 104 -4.70 1.81 -6.47
CA PHE A 104 -5.82 0.92 -6.17
C PHE A 104 -7.05 1.26 -7.01
N VAL A 105 -7.37 2.54 -7.16
CA VAL A 105 -8.49 2.99 -8.00
C VAL A 105 -8.27 2.58 -9.45
N LEU A 106 -7.05 2.78 -9.98
CA LEU A 106 -6.72 2.35 -11.33
C LEU A 106 -6.85 0.84 -11.51
N LEU A 107 -6.45 0.07 -10.50
CA LEU A 107 -6.59 -1.38 -10.52
C LEU A 107 -8.06 -1.80 -10.53
N LEU A 108 -8.89 -1.15 -9.72
CA LEU A 108 -10.34 -1.40 -9.70
C LEU A 108 -10.98 -1.07 -11.04
N ILE A 109 -10.62 0.06 -11.63
CA ILE A 109 -11.15 0.45 -12.95
C ILE A 109 -10.79 -0.59 -13.99
N HIS A 110 -9.55 -1.06 -14.02
CA HIS A 110 -9.12 -2.11 -14.93
C HIS A 110 -9.92 -3.41 -14.72
N ALA A 111 -10.16 -3.79 -13.46
CA ALA A 111 -10.86 -5.03 -13.14
C ALA A 111 -12.35 -4.99 -13.52
N MET A 112 -12.96 -3.78 -13.45
CA MET A 112 -14.39 -3.60 -13.73
C MET A 112 -14.70 -3.35 -15.20
N PHE A 113 -13.77 -2.85 -15.95
CA PHE A 113 -13.93 -2.45 -17.34
C PHE A 113 -12.84 -3.05 -18.24
#